data_98cf905ccb28e798c7c2eef48dd44fde
#
_entry.id   98cf905ccb28e798c7c2eef48dd44fde
#
_cell.length_a   1.000
_cell.length_b   1.000
_cell.length_c   1.000
_cell.angle_alpha   90.00
_cell.angle_beta   90.00
_cell.angle_gamma   90.00
#
_symmetry.space_group_name_H-M   'P 1'
#
loop_
_entity.id
_entity.type
_entity.pdbx_description
1 polymer ?
#
loop_
_entity_poly.entity_id
_entity_poly.type
_entity_poly.pdbx_seq_one_letter_code
_entity_poly.pdbx_strand_id
1 'polypeptide(L)'
;KSTMFKYILPIIALFFAACGDSDNEGGKNNTQENFAQNNSQFGRKRALVLSKYGITLTEQTDFPVFKDAEITMISPKDKVTPGKTNFEFSISNFTLGEKTSEQEKLGFKAEQDGQFITFISSGHLPKRSVEHTIEEMINPGENYIFAVLTRSYNMSVHDAAKGFVFSKITIDDNNKSKITKPTGSHLVPLSPMGEYPYEFTKKILLDFFLIDTKLGDGGNYVLVTIDNSEFKITKWSSFAIEGLSFGSHSISFKLMDAKNQLIPGPFNDLGKIEFSLKDKEITF
;
A
#
# COMPACT_ATOMS: atom_id res chain seq x y z
N LYS A 1 31.83 -57.74 -19.21
CA LYS A 1 32.82 -57.12 -20.12
C LYS A 1 32.68 -55.65 -19.95
N SER A 2 33.52 -55.04 -19.08
CA SER A 2 34.73 -54.32 -19.42
C SER A 2 34.42 -53.01 -20.15
N THR A 3 34.83 -51.81 -19.77
CA THR A 3 36.10 -51.36 -19.15
C THR A 3 35.93 -49.92 -18.64
N MET A 4 36.53 -49.61 -17.51
CA MET A 4 36.90 -48.28 -16.97
C MET A 4 37.83 -47.51 -17.90
N PHE A 5 37.69 -46.16 -17.91
CA PHE A 5 38.91 -45.31 -18.04
C PHE A 5 38.73 -44.02 -17.21
N LYS A 6 39.63 -43.88 -16.23
CA LYS A 6 39.94 -42.66 -15.49
C LYS A 6 40.95 -41.85 -16.28
N TYR A 7 40.83 -40.53 -16.31
CA TYR A 7 42.01 -39.65 -16.39
C TYR A 7 41.82 -38.38 -15.52
N ILE A 8 42.93 -38.09 -14.88
CA ILE A 8 43.20 -37.09 -13.82
C ILE A 8 43.85 -35.87 -14.47
N LEU A 9 43.48 -34.65 -14.01
CA LEU A 9 44.14 -33.33 -13.89
C LEU A 9 45.42 -33.01 -14.73
N PRO A 10 45.79 -31.72 -14.97
CA PRO A 10 46.12 -30.75 -13.94
C PRO A 10 45.71 -29.28 -14.15
N ILE A 11 45.76 -28.57 -13.01
CA ILE A 11 45.78 -27.14 -12.75
C ILE A 11 46.87 -26.40 -13.52
N ILE A 12 46.57 -25.26 -14.14
CA ILE A 12 47.57 -24.20 -14.39
C ILE A 12 46.91 -22.85 -14.09
N ALA A 13 47.43 -22.15 -13.10
CA ALA A 13 47.21 -20.73 -12.82
C ALA A 13 48.20 -19.91 -13.69
N LEU A 14 47.71 -18.84 -14.28
CA LEU A 14 48.58 -17.80 -14.87
C LEU A 14 47.95 -16.42 -14.66
N PHE A 15 48.65 -15.62 -13.87
CA PHE A 15 48.48 -14.17 -13.77
C PHE A 15 49.02 -13.51 -15.03
N PHE A 16 48.27 -12.54 -15.56
CA PHE A 16 48.86 -11.40 -16.25
C PHE A 16 48.03 -10.15 -16.07
N ALA A 17 48.66 -9.13 -15.52
CA ALA A 17 48.23 -7.75 -15.53
C ALA A 17 48.68 -7.10 -16.85
N ALA A 18 47.80 -6.31 -17.46
CA ALA A 18 48.24 -5.21 -18.35
C ALA A 18 47.12 -4.20 -18.54
N CYS A 19 47.44 -2.94 -18.31
CA CYS A 19 46.68 -1.75 -18.65
C CYS A 19 46.56 -1.57 -20.19
N GLY A 20 45.49 -0.92 -20.63
CA GLY A 20 45.36 -0.40 -22.01
C GLY A 20 44.03 0.30 -22.21
N ASP A 21 44.06 1.63 -22.28
CA ASP A 21 42.98 2.51 -22.72
C ASP A 21 42.52 2.19 -24.16
N SER A 22 41.22 2.31 -24.39
CA SER A 22 40.68 3.02 -25.57
C SER A 22 39.14 2.97 -25.62
N ASP A 23 38.58 4.11 -25.93
CA ASP A 23 37.19 4.47 -26.17
C ASP A 23 36.39 3.50 -27.04
N ASN A 24 35.15 3.18 -26.64
CA ASN A 24 34.04 3.11 -27.59
C ASN A 24 32.67 3.24 -26.96
N GLU A 25 31.83 4.10 -27.51
CA GLU A 25 30.47 4.39 -27.17
C GLU A 25 29.57 3.16 -27.38
N GLY A 26 28.70 2.91 -26.42
CA GLY A 26 27.62 1.91 -26.55
C GLY A 26 26.68 1.97 -25.34
N GLY A 27 25.54 2.57 -25.55
CA GLY A 27 24.51 2.79 -24.50
C GLY A 27 24.19 1.51 -23.70
N LYS A 28 24.42 1.56 -22.42
CA LYS A 28 23.94 0.58 -21.45
C LYS A 28 22.96 1.27 -20.51
N ASN A 29 21.71 0.82 -20.58
CA ASN A 29 20.67 1.12 -19.59
C ASN A 29 21.17 0.69 -18.21
N ASN A 30 21.65 1.63 -17.41
CA ASN A 30 21.98 1.42 -16.01
C ASN A 30 20.73 1.57 -15.17
N THR A 31 20.08 0.43 -14.86
CA THR A 31 19.19 0.31 -13.72
C THR A 31 20.08 0.27 -12.46
N GLN A 32 20.42 1.41 -11.90
CA GLN A 32 21.08 1.47 -10.59
C GLN A 32 20.03 1.33 -9.51
N GLU A 33 19.87 0.13 -8.98
CA GLU A 33 19.33 -0.10 -7.66
C GLU A 33 20.41 0.33 -6.63
N ASN A 34 20.35 1.58 -6.19
CA ASN A 34 21.26 2.07 -5.15
C ASN A 34 20.81 1.56 -3.78
N PHE A 35 21.26 0.37 -3.38
CA PHE A 35 21.31 -0.04 -1.99
C PHE A 35 22.45 0.69 -1.28
N ALA A 36 22.19 1.88 -0.74
CA ALA A 36 23.16 2.56 0.10
C ALA A 36 23.17 1.95 1.50
N GLN A 37 24.01 0.92 1.71
CA GLN A 37 24.44 0.50 3.05
C GLN A 37 25.49 1.50 3.55
N ASN A 38 25.16 2.29 4.56
CA ASN A 38 26.14 2.98 5.39
C ASN A 38 25.75 2.86 6.86
N ASN A 39 26.60 2.15 7.61
CA ASN A 39 26.61 2.11 9.06
C ASN A 39 26.91 3.52 9.62
N SER A 40 26.00 4.11 10.36
CA SER A 40 26.30 5.24 11.25
C SER A 40 25.70 5.02 12.64
N GLN A 41 26.55 5.18 13.63
CA GLN A 41 26.31 5.11 15.07
C GLN A 41 25.35 6.23 15.54
N PHE A 42 24.06 6.09 15.31
CA PHE A 42 22.99 6.73 16.09
C PHE A 42 21.67 6.11 15.61
N GLY A 43 20.91 5.48 16.49
CA GLY A 43 19.81 4.55 16.21
C GLY A 43 18.53 5.13 15.57
N ARG A 44 18.62 5.97 14.57
CA ARG A 44 17.51 6.27 13.67
C ARG A 44 17.56 5.31 12.48
N LYS A 45 16.59 4.40 12.40
CA LYS A 45 16.41 3.58 11.19
C LYS A 45 16.27 4.53 10.00
N ARG A 46 17.13 4.35 9.00
CA ARG A 46 17.06 5.13 7.77
C ARG A 46 15.76 4.81 7.05
N ALA A 47 15.03 5.82 6.58
CA ALA A 47 13.84 5.63 5.76
C ALA A 47 14.22 4.92 4.45
N LEU A 48 13.37 3.97 4.01
CA LEU A 48 13.51 3.33 2.71
C LEU A 48 13.19 4.36 1.61
N VAL A 49 14.08 4.46 0.61
CA VAL A 49 13.88 5.30 -0.56
C VAL A 49 14.02 4.46 -1.83
N LEU A 50 13.02 4.48 -2.68
CA LEU A 50 12.99 3.81 -3.97
C LEU A 50 12.83 4.87 -5.06
N SER A 51 13.66 4.85 -6.10
CA SER A 51 13.58 5.83 -7.19
C SER A 51 13.64 5.14 -8.55
N LYS A 52 12.76 5.53 -9.47
CA LYS A 52 12.71 5.02 -10.83
C LYS A 52 12.06 6.04 -11.78
N TYR A 53 12.71 6.32 -12.90
CA TYR A 53 12.22 7.22 -13.96
C TYR A 53 11.73 8.59 -13.46
N GLY A 54 12.43 9.20 -12.49
CA GLY A 54 12.07 10.48 -11.91
C GLY A 54 11.05 10.43 -10.77
N ILE A 55 10.39 9.28 -10.57
CA ILE A 55 9.48 9.09 -9.44
C ILE A 55 10.26 8.55 -8.24
N THR A 56 10.04 9.13 -7.07
CA THR A 56 10.67 8.71 -5.81
C THR A 56 9.60 8.34 -4.80
N LEU A 57 9.76 7.17 -4.16
CA LEU A 57 8.99 6.73 -3.00
C LEU A 57 9.86 6.86 -1.76
N THR A 58 9.47 7.69 -0.81
CA THR A 58 10.18 7.89 0.47
C THR A 58 9.32 7.39 1.61
N GLU A 59 9.82 6.39 2.36
CA GLU A 59 9.13 5.86 3.54
C GLU A 59 8.87 6.97 4.56
N GLN A 60 7.66 6.98 5.11
CA GLN A 60 7.26 7.88 6.17
C GLN A 60 7.44 7.19 7.53
N THR A 61 8.24 7.80 8.41
CA THR A 61 8.59 7.24 9.73
C THR A 61 8.25 8.16 10.90
N ASP A 62 7.95 9.42 10.61
CA ASP A 62 7.72 10.46 11.61
C ASP A 62 6.26 10.95 11.53
N PHE A 63 5.37 10.20 12.18
CA PHE A 63 3.94 10.51 12.26
C PHE A 63 3.38 10.14 13.64
N PRO A 64 2.30 10.80 14.08
CA PRO A 64 1.63 10.47 15.34
C PRO A 64 1.17 9.03 15.40
N VAL A 65 1.42 8.37 16.52
CA VAL A 65 1.18 6.94 16.74
C VAL A 65 -0.10 6.74 17.55
N PHE A 66 -0.92 5.76 17.13
CA PHE A 66 -2.20 5.42 17.75
C PHE A 66 -2.26 3.93 18.12
N LYS A 67 -1.27 3.43 18.87
CA LYS A 67 -1.12 1.98 19.17
C LYS A 67 -2.35 1.35 19.83
N ASP A 68 -3.05 2.13 20.65
CA ASP A 68 -4.20 1.67 21.44
C ASP A 68 -5.55 1.99 20.79
N ALA A 69 -5.53 2.56 19.57
CA ALA A 69 -6.75 2.83 18.82
C ALA A 69 -7.45 1.54 18.42
N GLU A 70 -8.76 1.50 18.63
CA GLU A 70 -9.58 0.31 18.35
C GLU A 70 -10.86 0.70 17.62
N ILE A 71 -11.20 -0.06 16.58
CA ILE A 71 -12.49 -0.04 15.91
C ILE A 71 -13.10 -1.43 15.91
N THR A 72 -14.36 -1.53 16.30
CA THR A 72 -15.13 -2.77 16.33
C THR A 72 -16.45 -2.57 15.63
N MET A 73 -16.83 -3.46 14.73
CA MET A 73 -18.16 -3.46 14.11
C MET A 73 -19.18 -4.02 15.11
N ILE A 74 -20.15 -3.19 15.51
CA ILE A 74 -21.23 -3.58 16.43
C ILE A 74 -22.51 -3.93 15.70
N SER A 75 -22.67 -3.48 14.45
CA SER A 75 -23.77 -3.88 13.56
C SER A 75 -23.27 -3.90 12.12
N PRO A 76 -23.72 -4.87 11.29
CA PRO A 76 -24.55 -6.03 11.60
C PRO A 76 -23.77 -7.13 12.33
N LYS A 77 -24.40 -7.85 13.26
CA LYS A 77 -23.79 -9.01 13.97
C LYS A 77 -24.11 -10.35 13.35
N ASP A 78 -25.37 -10.56 12.97
CA ASP A 78 -25.85 -11.89 12.62
C ASP A 78 -26.51 -11.93 11.24
N LYS A 79 -27.52 -11.10 10.99
CA LYS A 79 -28.35 -11.17 9.78
C LYS A 79 -28.20 -9.91 8.95
N VAL A 80 -27.91 -10.13 7.66
CA VAL A 80 -27.89 -9.10 6.62
C VAL A 80 -28.83 -9.54 5.51
N THR A 81 -29.64 -8.62 4.99
CA THR A 81 -30.45 -8.85 3.79
C THR A 81 -29.88 -8.02 2.65
N PRO A 82 -30.08 -8.45 1.38
CA PRO A 82 -29.70 -7.63 0.24
C PRO A 82 -30.36 -6.25 0.32
N GLY A 83 -29.61 -5.22 -0.03
CA GLY A 83 -30.07 -3.84 0.01
C GLY A 83 -29.25 -2.97 0.94
N LYS A 84 -29.82 -1.83 1.34
CA LYS A 84 -29.19 -0.88 2.25
C LYS A 84 -28.97 -1.47 3.63
N THR A 85 -27.72 -1.45 4.08
CA THR A 85 -27.32 -1.95 5.39
C THR A 85 -26.53 -0.88 6.13
N ASN A 86 -26.87 -0.63 7.39
CA ASN A 86 -26.10 0.27 8.25
C ASN A 86 -25.03 -0.53 8.98
N PHE A 87 -23.79 -0.11 8.78
CA PHE A 87 -22.62 -0.60 9.50
C PHE A 87 -22.33 0.36 10.64
N GLU A 88 -22.43 -0.11 11.87
CA GLU A 88 -22.20 0.69 13.06
C GLU A 88 -20.92 0.23 13.75
N PHE A 89 -20.08 1.20 14.16
CA PHE A 89 -18.76 0.97 14.74
C PHE A 89 -18.65 1.59 16.13
N SER A 90 -18.02 0.85 17.05
CA SER A 90 -17.49 1.38 18.30
C SER A 90 -16.01 1.72 18.10
N ILE A 91 -15.59 2.88 18.58
CA ILE A 91 -14.22 3.37 18.46
C ILE A 91 -13.72 3.78 19.84
N SER A 92 -12.50 3.41 20.18
CA SER A 92 -11.82 3.84 21.41
C SER A 92 -10.39 4.28 21.13
N ASN A 93 -9.88 5.18 21.95
CA ASN A 93 -8.52 5.77 21.86
C ASN A 93 -8.21 6.42 20.49
N PHE A 94 -9.26 6.90 19.80
CA PHE A 94 -9.18 7.63 18.54
C PHE A 94 -10.45 8.48 18.39
N THR A 95 -10.31 9.73 18.03
CA THR A 95 -11.43 10.68 17.95
C THR A 95 -11.71 11.02 16.50
N LEU A 96 -12.88 10.65 15.98
CA LEU A 96 -13.34 11.09 14.68
C LEU A 96 -13.58 12.61 14.66
N GLY A 97 -13.28 13.24 13.54
CA GLY A 97 -13.43 14.69 13.37
C GLY A 97 -12.31 15.52 14.00
N GLU A 98 -11.34 14.90 14.70
CA GLU A 98 -10.19 15.62 15.26
C GLU A 98 -9.06 15.73 14.24
N LYS A 99 -8.41 16.90 14.16
CA LYS A 99 -7.21 17.06 13.36
C LYS A 99 -6.07 16.20 13.93
N THR A 100 -5.44 15.40 13.09
CA THR A 100 -4.22 14.71 13.51
C THR A 100 -3.13 15.73 13.76
N SER A 101 -2.45 15.62 14.91
CA SER A 101 -1.33 16.50 15.25
C SER A 101 -0.23 16.42 14.18
N GLU A 102 0.50 17.54 14.00
CA GLU A 102 1.66 17.64 13.10
C GLU A 102 1.38 17.42 11.60
N GLN A 103 0.10 17.31 11.17
CA GLN A 103 -0.26 17.06 9.76
C GLN A 103 0.38 18.07 8.79
N GLU A 104 0.53 19.33 9.21
CA GLU A 104 1.13 20.40 8.38
C GLU A 104 2.62 20.14 8.09
N LYS A 105 3.35 19.54 9.03
CA LYS A 105 4.77 19.18 8.86
C LYS A 105 4.97 18.07 7.82
N LEU A 106 3.99 17.17 7.69
CA LEU A 106 4.06 16.06 6.75
C LEU A 106 3.81 16.49 5.31
N GLY A 107 3.07 17.58 5.07
CA GLY A 107 2.83 18.18 3.75
C GLY A 107 1.92 17.35 2.84
N PHE A 108 1.17 16.40 3.38
CA PHE A 108 0.15 15.66 2.64
C PHE A 108 -1.19 16.41 2.60
N LYS A 109 -2.01 16.12 1.58
CA LYS A 109 -3.39 16.57 1.54
C LYS A 109 -4.14 16.06 2.77
N ALA A 110 -4.72 16.96 3.53
CA ALA A 110 -5.52 16.62 4.70
C ALA A 110 -7.01 16.91 4.44
N GLU A 111 -7.86 16.07 5.00
CA GLU A 111 -9.31 16.26 5.00
C GLU A 111 -9.70 17.32 6.04
N GLN A 112 -10.65 18.19 5.66
CA GLN A 112 -11.10 19.29 6.53
C GLN A 112 -11.83 18.76 7.76
N ASP A 113 -12.54 17.64 7.61
CA ASP A 113 -13.34 17.01 8.67
C ASP A 113 -12.51 16.24 9.70
N GLY A 114 -11.17 16.23 9.57
CA GLY A 114 -10.28 15.61 10.54
C GLY A 114 -10.09 14.11 10.34
N GLN A 115 -9.87 13.36 11.42
CA GLN A 115 -9.71 11.90 11.45
C GLN A 115 -11.03 11.20 11.13
N PHE A 116 -10.97 10.08 10.41
CA PHE A 116 -12.17 9.43 9.88
C PHE A 116 -12.03 7.90 9.79
N ILE A 117 -13.12 7.23 9.48
CA ILE A 117 -13.15 5.83 9.06
C ILE A 117 -13.03 5.79 7.54
N THR A 118 -12.03 5.09 7.00
CA THR A 118 -12.06 4.64 5.61
C THR A 118 -12.80 3.33 5.54
N PHE A 119 -13.91 3.30 4.81
CA PHE A 119 -14.77 2.14 4.62
C PHE A 119 -14.76 1.71 3.16
N ILE A 120 -14.50 0.43 2.92
CA ILE A 120 -14.46 -0.16 1.58
C ILE A 120 -15.34 -1.39 1.56
N SER A 121 -16.24 -1.47 0.59
CA SER A 121 -16.95 -2.70 0.28
C SER A 121 -16.58 -3.17 -1.12
N SER A 122 -16.55 -4.48 -1.33
CA SER A 122 -16.17 -5.04 -2.64
C SER A 122 -17.09 -4.55 -3.75
N GLY A 123 -16.47 -4.06 -4.84
CA GLY A 123 -17.22 -3.49 -5.98
C GLY A 123 -17.63 -2.03 -5.82
N HIS A 124 -17.32 -1.36 -4.71
CA HIS A 124 -17.66 0.03 -4.47
C HIS A 124 -16.42 0.89 -4.19
N LEU A 125 -16.55 2.18 -4.48
CA LEU A 125 -15.50 3.15 -4.14
C LEU A 125 -15.38 3.34 -2.62
N PRO A 126 -14.18 3.61 -2.09
CA PRO A 126 -13.98 3.90 -0.68
C PRO A 126 -14.85 5.09 -0.21
N LYS A 127 -15.48 4.93 0.95
CA LYS A 127 -16.19 5.99 1.66
C LYS A 127 -15.36 6.48 2.82
N ARG A 128 -15.47 7.76 3.15
CA ARG A 128 -14.89 8.39 4.33
C ARG A 128 -16.01 8.86 5.22
N SER A 129 -15.91 8.59 6.51
CA SER A 129 -16.94 9.01 7.47
C SER A 129 -16.32 9.45 8.79
N VAL A 130 -16.76 10.57 9.30
CA VAL A 130 -16.54 11.02 10.68
C VAL A 130 -17.65 10.54 11.62
N GLU A 131 -18.65 9.86 11.07
CA GLU A 131 -19.75 9.26 11.81
C GLU A 131 -19.48 7.79 12.14
N HIS A 132 -20.04 7.31 13.24
CA HIS A 132 -19.94 5.92 13.68
C HIS A 132 -20.79 4.95 12.86
N THR A 133 -21.68 5.45 12.00
CA THR A 133 -22.59 4.65 11.16
C THR A 133 -22.37 4.96 9.68
N ILE A 134 -22.23 3.91 8.87
CA ILE A 134 -22.03 4.00 7.43
C ILE A 134 -23.07 3.13 6.73
N GLU A 135 -23.88 3.74 5.85
CA GLU A 135 -24.81 3.00 5.00
C GLU A 135 -24.10 2.49 3.75
N GLU A 136 -24.30 1.19 3.45
CA GLU A 136 -23.75 0.55 2.25
C GLU A 136 -24.76 -0.39 1.59
N MET A 137 -24.69 -0.53 0.27
CA MET A 137 -25.47 -1.52 -0.49
C MET A 137 -24.79 -2.88 -0.42
N ILE A 138 -25.50 -3.88 0.09
CA ILE A 138 -25.06 -5.26 0.13
C ILE A 138 -25.82 -6.06 -0.90
N ASN A 139 -25.08 -6.72 -1.77
CA ASN A 139 -25.63 -7.53 -2.85
C ASN A 139 -25.75 -9.00 -2.44
N PRO A 140 -26.60 -9.81 -3.10
CA PRO A 140 -26.53 -11.26 -3.04
C PRO A 140 -25.12 -11.76 -3.38
N GLY A 141 -24.69 -12.88 -2.79
CA GLY A 141 -23.36 -13.43 -2.98
C GLY A 141 -22.35 -12.96 -1.93
N GLU A 142 -21.10 -12.84 -2.32
CA GLU A 142 -19.99 -12.49 -1.43
C GLU A 142 -19.71 -10.99 -1.43
N ASN A 143 -19.73 -10.40 -0.24
CA ASN A 143 -19.37 -9.00 -0.02
C ASN A 143 -18.23 -8.95 1.00
N TYR A 144 -17.16 -8.27 0.67
CA TYR A 144 -16.03 -8.04 1.58
C TYR A 144 -16.10 -6.61 2.10
N ILE A 145 -16.04 -6.47 3.41
CA ILE A 145 -16.14 -5.20 4.13
C ILE A 145 -14.83 -4.96 4.84
N PHE A 146 -14.19 -3.84 4.56
CA PHE A 146 -13.01 -3.37 5.23
C PHE A 146 -13.26 -1.98 5.79
N ALA A 147 -12.95 -1.76 7.07
CA ALA A 147 -13.00 -0.45 7.72
C ALA A 147 -11.71 -0.24 8.49
N VAL A 148 -11.10 0.93 8.37
CA VAL A 148 -9.86 1.28 9.06
C VAL A 148 -9.90 2.71 9.57
N LEU A 149 -9.38 2.93 10.77
CA LEU A 149 -9.15 4.27 11.30
C LEU A 149 -8.08 4.97 10.46
N THR A 150 -8.34 6.22 10.12
CA THR A 150 -7.52 6.97 9.17
C THR A 150 -7.23 8.36 9.71
N ARG A 151 -5.96 8.74 9.68
CA ARG A 151 -5.48 10.08 10.04
C ARG A 151 -6.05 11.12 9.08
N SER A 152 -6.19 12.36 9.51
CA SER A 152 -6.78 13.45 8.71
C SER A 152 -6.07 13.70 7.36
N TYR A 153 -4.85 13.24 7.19
CA TYR A 153 -4.08 13.29 5.93
C TYR A 153 -4.07 11.95 5.15
N ASN A 154 -5.13 11.16 5.29
CA ASN A 154 -5.40 9.93 4.53
C ASN A 154 -4.47 8.74 4.82
N MET A 155 -3.60 8.81 5.83
CA MET A 155 -2.77 7.69 6.25
C MET A 155 -3.53 6.78 7.23
N SER A 156 -3.60 5.50 6.93
CA SER A 156 -4.24 4.52 7.82
C SER A 156 -3.50 4.37 9.15
N VAL A 157 -4.25 4.03 10.21
CA VAL A 157 -3.69 3.73 11.54
C VAL A 157 -3.24 2.26 11.56
N HIS A 158 -2.21 1.94 10.75
CA HIS A 158 -1.67 0.58 10.66
C HIS A 158 -0.75 0.21 11.84
N ASP A 159 -0.45 1.17 12.70
CA ASP A 159 0.30 0.99 13.96
C ASP A 159 -0.57 0.48 15.12
N ALA A 160 -1.90 0.47 14.97
CA ALA A 160 -2.83 -0.10 15.92
C ALA A 160 -3.24 -1.53 15.55
N ALA A 161 -3.02 -2.47 16.47
CA ALA A 161 -3.36 -3.88 16.25
C ALA A 161 -4.86 -4.12 15.99
N LYS A 162 -5.71 -3.23 16.52
CA LYS A 162 -7.19 -3.28 16.41
C LYS A 162 -7.76 -2.07 15.65
N GLY A 163 -6.92 -1.37 14.89
CA GLY A 163 -7.31 -0.17 14.13
C GLY A 163 -8.16 -0.45 12.89
N PHE A 164 -8.58 -1.69 12.66
CA PHE A 164 -9.34 -2.09 11.47
C PHE A 164 -10.34 -3.21 11.75
N VAL A 165 -11.32 -3.31 10.86
CA VAL A 165 -12.30 -4.42 10.76
C VAL A 165 -12.18 -5.02 9.36
N PHE A 166 -12.18 -6.35 9.26
CA PHE A 166 -12.26 -7.05 7.99
C PHE A 166 -13.24 -8.21 8.08
N SER A 167 -14.31 -8.16 7.29
CA SER A 167 -15.41 -9.13 7.34
C SER A 167 -15.85 -9.56 5.94
N LYS A 168 -16.29 -10.80 5.82
CA LYS A 168 -16.95 -11.34 4.63
C LYS A 168 -18.41 -11.61 4.99
N ILE A 169 -19.33 -11.04 4.22
CA ILE A 169 -20.77 -11.27 4.31
C ILE A 169 -21.14 -12.09 3.08
N THR A 170 -21.64 -13.29 3.30
CA THR A 170 -22.16 -14.15 2.21
C THR A 170 -23.68 -14.20 2.34
N ILE A 171 -24.40 -13.91 1.25
CA ILE A 171 -25.86 -14.03 1.18
C ILE A 171 -26.19 -15.04 0.09
N ASP A 172 -26.82 -16.15 0.46
CA ASP A 172 -27.22 -17.22 -0.46
C ASP A 172 -28.52 -16.89 -1.23
N ASP A 173 -28.89 -17.74 -2.17
CA ASP A 173 -30.08 -17.57 -3.02
C ASP A 173 -31.39 -17.58 -2.22
N ASN A 174 -31.38 -18.04 -0.98
CA ASN A 174 -32.51 -18.01 -0.06
C ASN A 174 -32.50 -16.78 0.87
N ASN A 175 -31.64 -15.80 0.61
CA ASN A 175 -31.41 -14.63 1.44
C ASN A 175 -30.93 -14.97 2.88
N LYS A 176 -30.30 -16.13 3.06
CA LYS A 176 -29.65 -16.48 4.31
C LYS A 176 -28.24 -15.92 4.31
N SER A 177 -27.93 -15.10 5.30
CA SER A 177 -26.61 -14.48 5.43
C SER A 177 -25.73 -15.20 6.44
N LYS A 178 -24.41 -15.05 6.21
CA LYS A 178 -23.37 -15.45 7.15
C LYS A 178 -22.27 -14.40 7.17
N ILE A 179 -21.88 -13.95 8.36
CA ILE A 179 -20.73 -13.06 8.56
C ILE A 179 -19.57 -13.89 9.06
N THR A 180 -18.41 -13.76 8.41
CA THR A 180 -17.18 -14.47 8.78
C THR A 180 -15.97 -13.55 8.69
N LYS A 181 -14.90 -13.88 9.42
CA LYS A 181 -13.59 -13.25 9.20
C LYS A 181 -12.96 -13.91 7.97
N PRO A 182 -12.53 -13.14 6.94
CA PRO A 182 -11.76 -13.68 5.83
C PRO A 182 -10.42 -14.28 6.32
N THR A 183 -9.95 -15.29 5.63
CA THR A 183 -8.67 -15.96 5.90
C THR A 183 -7.71 -15.76 4.74
N GLY A 184 -6.41 -15.87 5.01
CA GLY A 184 -5.36 -15.69 4.01
C GLY A 184 -4.75 -14.29 4.03
N SER A 185 -3.82 -14.07 3.12
CA SER A 185 -3.06 -12.81 3.01
C SER A 185 -3.82 -11.80 2.17
N HIS A 186 -4.03 -10.61 2.71
CA HIS A 186 -4.76 -9.55 2.00
C HIS A 186 -3.99 -8.24 1.98
N LEU A 187 -4.14 -7.53 0.87
CA LEU A 187 -3.70 -6.17 0.62
C LEU A 187 -4.92 -5.32 0.32
N VAL A 188 -5.06 -4.17 0.99
CA VAL A 188 -6.12 -3.20 0.73
C VAL A 188 -5.47 -1.88 0.32
N PRO A 189 -5.52 -1.46 -0.96
CA PRO A 189 -5.07 -0.14 -1.40
C PRO A 189 -5.91 0.98 -0.79
N LEU A 190 -5.28 2.06 -0.32
CA LEU A 190 -5.95 3.17 0.35
C LEU A 190 -5.68 4.54 -0.29
N SER A 191 -4.46 4.77 -0.78
CA SER A 191 -4.02 6.04 -1.38
C SER A 191 -2.88 5.79 -2.37
N PRO A 192 -2.73 6.58 -3.45
CA PRO A 192 -3.55 7.74 -3.85
C PRO A 192 -4.83 7.36 -4.56
N MET A 193 -5.81 8.27 -4.52
CA MET A 193 -7.02 8.21 -5.32
C MET A 193 -7.69 9.59 -5.39
N GLY A 194 -8.47 9.82 -6.45
CA GLY A 194 -9.19 11.08 -6.66
C GLY A 194 -8.27 12.21 -7.09
N GLU A 195 -8.55 13.42 -6.64
CA GLU A 195 -7.94 14.65 -7.14
C GLU A 195 -7.13 15.36 -6.07
N TYR A 196 -5.94 15.82 -6.45
CA TYR A 196 -5.03 16.56 -5.59
C TYR A 196 -4.92 18.01 -6.06
N PRO A 197 -5.35 19.01 -5.25
CA PRO A 197 -5.14 20.43 -5.52
C PRO A 197 -3.66 20.77 -5.64
N TYR A 198 -3.35 21.86 -6.34
CA TYR A 198 -1.98 22.29 -6.64
C TYR A 198 -1.04 22.31 -5.41
N GLU A 199 -1.54 22.74 -4.27
CA GLU A 199 -0.76 22.86 -3.02
C GLU A 199 -0.23 21.52 -2.52
N PHE A 200 -0.88 20.41 -2.90
CA PHE A 200 -0.56 19.06 -2.45
C PHE A 200 0.03 18.16 -3.55
N THR A 201 0.37 18.73 -4.73
CA THR A 201 0.87 17.92 -5.85
C THR A 201 2.32 17.50 -5.74
N LYS A 202 3.10 18.18 -4.88
CA LYS A 202 4.54 17.89 -4.71
C LYS A 202 4.80 16.62 -3.91
N LYS A 203 3.85 16.22 -3.05
CA LYS A 203 4.01 15.10 -2.13
C LYS A 203 2.68 14.37 -1.97
N ILE A 204 2.57 13.22 -2.63
CA ILE A 204 1.36 12.40 -2.64
C ILE A 204 1.56 11.23 -1.69
N LEU A 205 0.58 10.96 -0.83
CA LEU A 205 0.62 9.80 0.04
C LEU A 205 0.38 8.52 -0.78
N LEU A 206 1.24 7.52 -0.60
CA LEU A 206 1.00 6.13 -0.96
C LEU A 206 0.75 5.36 0.32
N ASP A 207 -0.42 4.78 0.43
CA ASP A 207 -0.81 4.00 1.61
C ASP A 207 -1.61 2.76 1.22
N PHE A 208 -1.37 1.68 1.94
CA PHE A 208 -2.06 0.42 1.80
C PHE A 208 -2.08 -0.33 3.14
N PHE A 209 -3.07 -1.17 3.32
CA PHE A 209 -3.21 -1.99 4.52
C PHE A 209 -2.92 -3.46 4.23
N LEU A 210 -2.24 -4.13 5.15
CA LEU A 210 -1.95 -5.57 5.07
C LEU A 210 -2.66 -6.34 6.18
N ILE A 211 -3.25 -7.48 5.82
CA ILE A 211 -3.95 -8.36 6.76
C ILE A 211 -3.39 -9.77 6.62
N ASP A 212 -3.03 -10.37 7.74
CA ASP A 212 -2.54 -11.76 7.86
C ASP A 212 -1.37 -12.08 6.88
N THR A 213 -0.50 -11.08 6.63
CA THR A 213 0.72 -11.24 5.82
C THR A 213 1.86 -10.38 6.35
N LYS A 214 3.08 -10.75 5.97
CA LYS A 214 4.29 -9.96 6.24
C LYS A 214 5.07 -9.83 4.94
N LEU A 215 5.61 -8.64 4.73
CA LEU A 215 6.53 -8.38 3.62
C LEU A 215 7.98 -8.62 4.06
N GLY A 216 8.83 -8.95 3.11
CA GLY A 216 10.26 -9.12 3.37
C GLY A 216 11.07 -9.40 2.12
N ASP A 217 12.38 -9.21 2.21
CA ASP A 217 13.29 -9.56 1.13
C ASP A 217 13.28 -11.09 0.94
N GLY A 218 13.01 -11.54 -0.29
CA GLY A 218 12.85 -12.97 -0.61
C GLY A 218 11.52 -13.58 -0.14
N GLY A 219 10.63 -12.81 0.49
CA GLY A 219 9.28 -13.19 0.91
C GLY A 219 8.20 -12.54 0.06
N ASN A 220 7.00 -12.39 0.66
CA ASN A 220 5.91 -11.64 0.03
C ASN A 220 6.30 -10.16 -0.11
N TYR A 221 5.78 -9.52 -1.15
CA TYR A 221 5.99 -8.10 -1.41
C TYR A 221 4.77 -7.47 -2.08
N VAL A 222 4.67 -6.15 -2.01
CA VAL A 222 3.68 -5.39 -2.79
C VAL A 222 4.36 -4.85 -4.04
N LEU A 223 3.86 -5.23 -5.21
CA LEU A 223 4.24 -4.62 -6.48
C LEU A 223 3.34 -3.41 -6.70
N VAL A 224 3.92 -2.22 -6.63
CA VAL A 224 3.24 -0.97 -6.94
C VAL A 224 3.68 -0.52 -8.32
N THR A 225 2.72 -0.24 -9.20
CA THR A 225 3.00 0.34 -10.53
C THR A 225 2.37 1.72 -10.58
N ILE A 226 3.20 2.76 -10.75
CA ILE A 226 2.77 4.15 -10.93
C ILE A 226 3.03 4.50 -12.39
N ASP A 227 1.98 4.78 -13.15
CA ASP A 227 1.98 4.88 -14.60
C ASP A 227 2.65 3.63 -15.22
N ASN A 228 3.90 3.75 -15.67
CA ASN A 228 4.67 2.62 -16.22
C ASN A 228 5.88 2.23 -15.35
N SER A 229 5.97 2.76 -14.13
CA SER A 229 7.11 2.53 -13.23
C SER A 229 6.73 1.57 -12.13
N GLU A 230 7.42 0.42 -12.07
CA GLU A 230 7.18 -0.62 -11.07
C GLU A 230 8.11 -0.47 -9.88
N PHE A 231 7.56 -0.57 -8.67
CA PHE A 231 8.27 -0.54 -7.40
C PHE A 231 7.95 -1.80 -6.60
N LYS A 232 8.99 -2.52 -6.19
CA LYS A 232 8.87 -3.67 -5.29
C LYS A 232 8.99 -3.18 -3.86
N ILE A 233 7.92 -3.25 -3.09
CA ILE A 233 7.88 -2.83 -1.68
C ILE A 233 7.94 -4.07 -0.80
N THR A 234 9.05 -4.22 -0.06
CA THR A 234 9.32 -5.36 0.83
C THR A 234 9.14 -5.00 2.32
N LYS A 235 8.68 -3.78 2.60
CA LYS A 235 8.41 -3.30 3.95
C LYS A 235 7.03 -2.66 4.01
N TRP A 236 6.21 -3.09 4.97
CA TRP A 236 4.93 -2.43 5.20
C TRP A 236 5.14 -1.07 5.87
N SER A 237 4.87 -0.03 5.14
CA SER A 237 4.91 1.37 5.57
C SER A 237 4.10 2.22 4.61
N SER A 238 3.80 3.46 5.00
CA SER A 238 3.30 4.48 4.08
C SER A 238 4.47 5.20 3.43
N PHE A 239 4.29 5.70 2.21
CA PHE A 239 5.34 6.38 1.45
C PHE A 239 4.85 7.74 0.93
N ALA A 240 5.78 8.66 0.73
CA ALA A 240 5.56 9.83 -0.09
C ALA A 240 5.95 9.52 -1.54
N ILE A 241 5.08 9.82 -2.48
CA ILE A 241 5.38 9.84 -3.92
C ILE A 241 5.76 11.27 -4.28
N GLU A 242 6.92 11.44 -4.90
CA GLU A 242 7.44 12.71 -5.40
C GLU A 242 7.89 12.55 -6.85
N GLY A 243 7.91 13.64 -7.62
CA GLY A 243 8.39 13.68 -9.01
C GLY A 243 7.33 13.40 -10.07
N LEU A 244 6.04 13.36 -9.70
CA LEU A 244 4.95 13.30 -10.67
C LEU A 244 4.70 14.67 -11.33
N SER A 245 4.34 14.66 -12.61
CA SER A 245 3.90 15.87 -13.34
C SER A 245 2.46 16.26 -12.99
N PHE A 246 2.00 17.41 -13.42
CA PHE A 246 0.56 17.71 -13.39
C PHE A 246 -0.19 16.84 -14.41
N GLY A 247 -1.46 16.56 -14.13
CA GLY A 247 -2.32 15.79 -15.00
C GLY A 247 -2.82 14.48 -14.39
N SER A 248 -3.26 13.57 -15.24
CA SER A 248 -3.80 12.27 -14.84
C SER A 248 -2.70 11.24 -14.69
N HIS A 249 -2.79 10.46 -13.63
CA HIS A 249 -1.89 9.35 -13.31
C HIS A 249 -2.68 8.10 -12.97
N SER A 250 -2.02 6.96 -13.04
CA SER A 250 -2.58 5.69 -12.61
C SER A 250 -1.66 4.99 -11.60
N ILE A 251 -2.24 4.29 -10.65
CA ILE A 251 -1.53 3.43 -9.73
C ILE A 251 -2.20 2.06 -9.65
N SER A 252 -1.41 1.00 -9.52
CA SER A 252 -1.92 -0.32 -9.18
C SER A 252 -1.09 -0.94 -8.07
N PHE A 253 -1.74 -1.82 -7.31
CA PHE A 253 -1.13 -2.56 -6.21
C PHE A 253 -1.41 -4.04 -6.40
N LYS A 254 -0.38 -4.88 -6.24
CA LYS A 254 -0.51 -6.33 -6.29
C LYS A 254 0.23 -6.97 -5.12
N LEU A 255 -0.42 -7.85 -4.39
CA LEU A 255 0.24 -8.66 -3.38
C LEU A 255 0.85 -9.89 -4.06
N MET A 256 2.17 -9.97 -4.03
CA MET A 256 2.94 -11.01 -4.70
C MET A 256 3.64 -11.91 -3.69
N ASP A 257 3.78 -13.18 -4.02
CA ASP A 257 4.57 -14.12 -3.24
C ASP A 257 6.08 -14.09 -3.61
N ALA A 258 6.87 -14.86 -2.90
CA ALA A 258 8.31 -15.01 -3.16
C ALA A 258 8.66 -15.58 -4.55
N LYS A 259 7.70 -16.20 -5.24
CA LYS A 259 7.85 -16.75 -6.60
C LYS A 259 7.36 -15.79 -7.68
N ASN A 260 7.04 -14.55 -7.33
CA ASN A 260 6.45 -13.54 -8.20
C ASN A 260 5.07 -13.94 -8.74
N GLN A 261 4.29 -14.69 -7.96
CA GLN A 261 2.91 -15.05 -8.29
C GLN A 261 1.96 -14.18 -7.48
N LEU A 262 0.86 -13.76 -8.13
CA LEU A 262 -0.20 -13.03 -7.44
C LEU A 262 -0.83 -13.90 -6.35
N ILE A 263 -0.88 -13.38 -5.12
CA ILE A 263 -1.63 -14.01 -4.03
C ILE A 263 -3.11 -13.66 -4.22
N PRO A 264 -4.01 -14.65 -4.40
CA PRO A 264 -5.43 -14.36 -4.59
C PRO A 264 -6.06 -13.69 -3.37
N GLY A 265 -6.96 -12.73 -3.60
CA GLY A 265 -7.70 -12.03 -2.54
C GLY A 265 -8.63 -10.96 -3.11
N PRO A 266 -9.66 -10.53 -2.36
CA PRO A 266 -10.69 -9.63 -2.87
C PRO A 266 -10.17 -8.25 -3.27
N PHE A 267 -9.05 -7.80 -2.67
CA PHE A 267 -8.44 -6.50 -2.91
C PHE A 267 -6.96 -6.58 -3.33
N ASN A 268 -6.42 -7.81 -3.48
CA ASN A 268 -5.00 -8.04 -3.75
C ASN A 268 -4.54 -7.60 -5.16
N ASP A 269 -5.48 -7.38 -6.08
CA ASP A 269 -5.27 -6.76 -7.40
C ASP A 269 -6.59 -6.11 -7.84
N LEU A 270 -6.73 -4.83 -7.61
CA LEU A 270 -7.90 -4.03 -8.04
C LEU A 270 -7.70 -3.41 -9.44
N GLY A 271 -6.63 -3.77 -10.14
CA GLY A 271 -6.27 -3.13 -11.40
C GLY A 271 -5.75 -1.70 -11.19
N LYS A 272 -5.95 -0.86 -12.20
CA LYS A 272 -5.51 0.55 -12.16
C LYS A 272 -6.51 1.41 -11.41
N ILE A 273 -6.00 2.23 -10.50
CA ILE A 273 -6.71 3.28 -9.78
C ILE A 273 -6.23 4.62 -10.38
N GLU A 274 -7.16 5.41 -10.88
CA GLU A 274 -6.85 6.72 -11.45
C GLU A 274 -6.83 7.80 -10.36
N PHE A 275 -5.89 8.74 -10.48
CA PHE A 275 -5.82 9.96 -9.68
C PHE A 275 -5.27 11.11 -10.53
N SER A 276 -5.46 12.34 -10.09
CA SER A 276 -5.00 13.50 -10.85
C SER A 276 -4.37 14.58 -9.99
N LEU A 277 -3.35 15.24 -10.54
CA LEU A 277 -2.65 16.37 -9.94
C LEU A 277 -3.01 17.64 -10.69
N LYS A 278 -3.65 18.58 -10.00
CA LYS A 278 -4.07 19.86 -10.62
C LYS A 278 -2.87 20.81 -10.74
N ASP A 279 -2.80 21.47 -11.89
CA ASP A 279 -1.90 22.61 -12.08
C ASP A 279 -2.46 23.85 -11.38
N LYS A 280 -1.62 24.84 -11.19
CA LYS A 280 -2.04 26.14 -10.67
C LYS A 280 -3.05 26.76 -11.62
N GLU A 281 -4.21 27.15 -11.11
CA GLU A 281 -5.15 27.95 -11.89
C GLU A 281 -4.50 29.29 -12.28
N ILE A 282 -4.36 29.54 -13.57
CA ILE A 282 -3.96 30.84 -14.10
C ILE A 282 -5.22 31.69 -14.15
N THR A 283 -5.41 32.54 -13.14
CA THR A 283 -6.45 33.57 -13.18
C THR A 283 -5.92 34.71 -14.09
N PHE A 284 -6.57 34.90 -15.24
CA PHE A 284 -6.32 36.01 -16.17
C PHE A 284 -7.10 37.25 -15.72
#